data_111f450dbe8d0059ca7131d931096d8a
#
_entry.id   111f450dbe8d0059ca7131d931096d8a
#
_cell.length_a   1.000
_cell.length_b   1.000
_cell.length_c   1.000
_cell.angle_alpha   90.00
_cell.angle_beta   90.00
_cell.angle_gamma   90.00
#
_symmetry.space_group_name_H-M   'P 1'
#
loop_
_entity.id
_entity.type
_entity.pdbx_description
1 polymer ?
#
loop_
_entity_poly.entity_id
_entity_poly.type
_entity_poly.pdbx_seq_one_letter_code
_entity_poly.pdbx_strand_id
1 'polypeptide(L)'
;NVKDKMTEANELSTNLMFRTMHNTARVFKNSISDQVVEIESSGSATFEDVKDLVAGQRGRVVFEEGDLEHGIWSAGISVARVKDVPSCQEMVSRLVSDAEKIIDGRLQSVKA
;
A
#
# COMPACT_ATOMS: atom_id res chain seq x y z
N ASN A 1 9.81 4.19 10.37
CA ASN A 1 8.63 3.40 10.56
C ASN A 1 7.75 3.27 9.31
N VAL A 2 6.48 3.70 9.22
CA VAL A 2 5.68 3.44 8.00
C VAL A 2 6.39 3.95 6.74
N LYS A 3 6.86 5.19 6.73
CA LYS A 3 7.53 5.80 5.57
C LYS A 3 8.84 5.09 5.23
N ASP A 4 9.64 4.76 6.24
CA ASP A 4 10.90 4.05 6.04
C ASP A 4 10.63 2.66 5.47
N LYS A 5 9.63 1.96 6.01
CA LYS A 5 9.20 0.66 5.48
C LYS A 5 8.73 0.72 4.03
N MET A 6 8.08 1.81 3.62
CA MET A 6 7.70 2.02 2.22
C MET A 6 8.93 2.15 1.30
N THR A 7 10.03 2.76 1.75
CA THR A 7 11.24 2.90 0.93
C THR A 7 12.01 1.60 0.73
N GLU A 8 11.83 0.63 1.64
CA GLU A 8 12.39 -0.72 1.56
C GLU A 8 11.54 -1.68 0.71
N ALA A 9 10.33 -1.26 0.34
CA ALA A 9 9.36 -2.12 -0.32
C ALA A 9 9.75 -2.49 -1.76
N ASN A 10 9.24 -3.64 -2.19
CA ASN A 10 9.32 -4.14 -3.56
C ASN A 10 7.93 -4.58 -4.07
N GLU A 11 7.86 -5.16 -5.26
CA GLU A 11 6.62 -5.57 -5.92
C GLU A 11 5.85 -6.66 -5.15
N LEU A 12 6.54 -7.40 -4.28
CA LEU A 12 5.95 -8.47 -3.46
C LEU A 12 5.55 -8.01 -2.05
N SER A 13 5.73 -6.73 -1.74
CA SER A 13 5.48 -6.17 -0.41
C SER A 13 4.00 -5.85 -0.12
N THR A 14 3.07 -6.38 -0.91
CA THR A 14 1.63 -6.16 -0.70
C THR A 14 0.83 -7.44 -0.86
N ASN A 15 -0.27 -7.53 -0.11
CA ASN A 15 -1.26 -8.61 -0.19
C ASN A 15 -2.60 -8.08 -0.70
N LEU A 16 -3.37 -8.95 -1.38
CA LEU A 16 -4.78 -8.74 -1.66
C LEU A 16 -5.61 -9.49 -0.62
N MET A 17 -6.52 -8.81 0.05
CA MET A 17 -7.42 -9.36 1.07
C MET A 17 -8.88 -9.11 0.69
N PHE A 18 -9.81 -9.74 1.40
CA PHE A 18 -11.26 -9.64 1.26
C PHE A 18 -11.78 -10.06 -0.13
N ARG A 19 -11.06 -10.97 -0.79
CA ARG A 19 -11.43 -11.48 -2.11
C ARG A 19 -12.70 -12.33 -2.04
N THR A 20 -12.84 -13.18 -1.03
CA THR A 20 -14.04 -14.01 -0.77
C THR A 20 -15.27 -13.16 -0.42
N MET A 21 -15.04 -11.95 0.08
CA MET A 21 -16.09 -11.01 0.51
C MET A 21 -16.50 -10.01 -0.58
N HIS A 22 -15.99 -10.16 -1.81
CA HIS A 22 -16.22 -9.23 -2.93
C HIS A 22 -15.89 -7.76 -2.64
N ASN A 23 -14.98 -7.52 -1.70
CA ASN A 23 -14.52 -6.19 -1.27
C ASN A 23 -13.00 -6.14 -1.24
N THR A 24 -12.36 -6.53 -2.35
CA THR A 24 -10.91 -6.67 -2.43
C THR A 24 -10.18 -5.38 -2.08
N ALA A 25 -9.28 -5.47 -1.10
CA ALA A 25 -8.38 -4.40 -0.70
C ALA A 25 -6.92 -4.84 -0.89
N ARG A 26 -6.04 -3.90 -1.20
CA ARG A 26 -4.59 -4.14 -1.20
C ARG A 26 -3.96 -3.45 -0.01
N VAL A 27 -3.18 -4.20 0.74
CA VAL A 27 -2.53 -3.76 1.97
C VAL A 27 -1.05 -4.12 1.93
N PHE A 28 -0.27 -3.47 2.80
CA PHE A 28 1.13 -3.86 2.99
C PHE A 28 1.21 -5.27 3.60
N LYS A 29 2.17 -6.05 3.14
CA LYS A 29 2.39 -7.42 3.60
C LYS A 29 3.00 -7.40 4.99
N ASN A 30 2.30 -8.00 5.95
CA ASN A 30 2.74 -8.18 7.33
C ASN A 30 2.06 -9.44 7.92
N SER A 31 2.38 -9.78 9.16
CA SER A 31 1.86 -10.97 9.83
C SER A 31 0.33 -11.02 9.88
N ILE A 32 -0.35 -9.89 10.03
CA ILE A 32 -1.81 -9.83 10.07
C ILE A 32 -2.40 -10.06 8.67
N SER A 33 -1.86 -9.39 7.66
CA SER A 33 -2.35 -9.58 6.29
C SER A 33 -2.10 -11.01 5.78
N ASP A 34 -1.00 -11.65 6.17
CA ASP A 34 -0.72 -13.05 5.82
C ASP A 34 -1.73 -14.00 6.48
N GLN A 35 -2.08 -13.80 7.76
CA GLN A 35 -3.12 -14.56 8.44
C GLN A 35 -4.49 -14.43 7.77
N VAL A 36 -4.88 -13.22 7.38
CA VAL A 36 -6.15 -12.99 6.66
C VAL A 36 -6.16 -13.74 5.32
N VAL A 37 -5.08 -13.67 4.55
CA VAL A 37 -4.96 -14.38 3.27
C VAL A 37 -5.03 -15.89 3.47
N GLU A 38 -4.42 -16.42 4.53
CA GLU A 38 -4.49 -17.84 4.86
C GLU A 38 -5.93 -18.28 5.20
N ILE A 39 -6.64 -17.52 6.04
CA ILE A 39 -8.06 -17.80 6.35
C ILE A 39 -8.90 -17.78 5.07
N GLU A 40 -8.70 -16.79 4.18
CA GLU A 40 -9.40 -16.69 2.91
C GLU A 40 -9.06 -17.81 1.91
N SER A 41 -7.95 -18.51 2.09
CA SER A 41 -7.54 -19.62 1.21
C SER A 41 -8.53 -20.79 1.20
N SER A 42 -9.36 -20.92 2.24
CA SER A 42 -10.47 -21.86 2.30
C SER A 42 -11.53 -21.64 1.21
N GLY A 43 -11.61 -20.43 0.64
CA GLY A 43 -12.60 -20.03 -0.36
C GLY A 43 -14.00 -19.73 0.20
N SER A 44 -14.24 -19.97 1.49
CA SER A 44 -15.53 -19.76 2.16
C SER A 44 -15.48 -18.78 3.34
N ALA A 45 -14.34 -18.13 3.57
CA ALA A 45 -14.15 -17.19 4.67
C ALA A 45 -15.13 -16.00 4.57
N THR A 46 -15.68 -15.64 5.71
CA THR A 46 -16.60 -14.49 5.91
C THR A 46 -15.89 -13.38 6.67
N PHE A 47 -16.52 -12.21 6.76
CA PHE A 47 -15.96 -11.10 7.55
C PHE A 47 -15.82 -11.45 9.04
N GLU A 48 -16.72 -12.26 9.58
CA GLU A 48 -16.68 -12.69 10.98
C GLU A 48 -15.38 -13.45 11.32
N ASP A 49 -14.84 -14.19 10.36
CA ASP A 49 -13.62 -14.99 10.55
C ASP A 49 -12.35 -14.13 10.66
N VAL A 50 -12.39 -12.91 10.18
CA VAL A 50 -11.23 -11.99 10.11
C VAL A 50 -11.41 -10.68 10.87
N LYS A 51 -12.62 -10.37 11.36
CA LYS A 51 -12.97 -9.06 11.93
C LYS A 51 -12.01 -8.57 13.02
N ASP A 52 -11.57 -9.47 13.90
CA ASP A 52 -10.69 -9.11 15.01
C ASP A 52 -9.26 -8.81 14.54
N LEU A 53 -8.81 -9.45 13.46
CA LEU A 53 -7.52 -9.20 12.83
C LEU A 53 -7.49 -7.83 12.13
N VAL A 54 -8.60 -7.45 11.51
CA VAL A 54 -8.69 -6.25 10.67
C VAL A 54 -9.37 -5.07 11.37
N ALA A 55 -9.64 -5.20 12.67
CA ALA A 55 -10.27 -4.16 13.46
C ALA A 55 -9.51 -2.82 13.36
N GLY A 56 -10.25 -1.72 13.13
CA GLY A 56 -9.66 -0.38 12.94
C GLY A 56 -8.79 0.10 14.09
N GLN A 57 -9.05 -0.38 15.32
CA GLN A 57 -8.21 -0.10 16.48
C GLN A 57 -6.77 -0.63 16.31
N ARG A 58 -6.60 -1.78 15.67
CA ARG A 58 -5.27 -2.34 15.36
C ARG A 58 -4.53 -1.49 14.34
N GLY A 59 -5.23 -1.00 13.30
CA GLY A 59 -4.66 -0.08 12.33
C GLY A 59 -4.24 1.26 12.94
N ARG A 60 -4.93 1.73 13.99
CA ARG A 60 -4.54 2.92 14.73
C ARG A 60 -3.17 2.76 15.39
N VAL A 61 -2.90 1.63 16.04
CA VAL A 61 -1.60 1.32 16.68
C VAL A 61 -0.45 1.37 15.65
N VAL A 62 -0.69 0.92 14.42
CA VAL A 62 0.31 1.02 13.33
C VAL A 62 0.81 2.45 13.13
N PHE A 63 -0.10 3.44 13.17
CA PHE A 63 0.25 4.83 12.89
C PHE A 63 0.65 5.62 14.14
N GLU A 64 0.06 5.34 15.30
CA GLU A 64 0.33 6.06 16.54
C GLU A 64 1.61 5.56 17.24
N GLU A 65 1.83 4.24 17.26
CA GLU A 65 2.95 3.61 17.96
C GLU A 65 4.05 3.15 17.00
N GLY A 66 3.74 3.06 15.70
CA GLY A 66 4.68 2.61 14.68
C GLY A 66 4.89 1.10 14.65
N ASP A 67 4.00 0.32 15.27
CA ASP A 67 4.01 -1.15 15.20
C ASP A 67 3.35 -1.62 13.89
N LEU A 68 4.19 -1.81 12.87
CA LEU A 68 3.75 -2.15 11.51
C LEU A 68 3.16 -3.57 11.39
N GLU A 69 3.36 -4.41 12.40
CA GLU A 69 2.85 -5.77 12.45
C GLU A 69 1.55 -5.91 13.25
N HIS A 70 1.09 -4.82 13.90
CA HIS A 70 -0.08 -4.88 14.77
C HIS A 70 -1.42 -4.95 14.03
N GLY A 71 -1.50 -4.36 12.85
CA GLY A 71 -2.74 -4.26 12.09
C GLY A 71 -2.51 -4.08 10.59
N ILE A 72 -3.59 -4.04 9.83
CA ILE A 72 -3.51 -3.79 8.40
C ILE A 72 -3.35 -2.29 8.11
N TRP A 73 -2.59 -1.96 7.07
CA TRP A 73 -2.51 -0.62 6.51
C TRP A 73 -2.43 -0.66 4.98
N SER A 74 -3.15 0.24 4.34
CA SER A 74 -3.30 0.26 2.90
C SER A 74 -2.01 0.65 2.20
N ALA A 75 -1.64 -0.12 1.17
CA ALA A 75 -0.53 0.20 0.30
C ALA A 75 -0.80 -0.37 -1.10
N GLY A 76 -0.74 0.48 -2.12
CA GLY A 76 -0.84 0.04 -3.51
C GLY A 76 0.46 -0.66 -3.97
N ILE A 77 0.40 -1.39 -5.09
CA ILE A 77 1.58 -2.05 -5.68
C ILE A 77 2.68 -1.03 -6.06
N SER A 78 2.30 0.22 -6.30
CA SER A 78 3.23 1.33 -6.56
C SER A 78 4.15 1.66 -5.38
N VAL A 79 3.91 1.10 -4.18
CA VAL A 79 4.82 1.24 -3.04
C VAL A 79 6.25 0.84 -3.39
N ALA A 80 6.44 -0.14 -4.28
CA ALA A 80 7.74 -0.56 -4.79
C ALA A 80 8.55 0.57 -5.49
N ARG A 81 7.89 1.65 -5.88
CA ARG A 81 8.51 2.82 -6.54
C ARG A 81 8.90 3.93 -5.56
N VAL A 82 8.50 3.84 -4.31
CA VAL A 82 8.88 4.80 -3.27
C VAL A 82 10.34 4.55 -2.88
N LYS A 83 11.22 5.53 -3.08
CA LYS A 83 12.66 5.38 -2.84
C LYS A 83 13.21 6.36 -1.83
N ASP A 84 12.44 7.38 -1.48
CA ASP A 84 12.82 8.39 -0.49
C ASP A 84 11.59 8.94 0.25
N VAL A 85 11.85 9.78 1.24
CA VAL A 85 10.82 10.47 2.03
C VAL A 85 11.04 11.98 1.89
N PRO A 86 10.66 12.57 0.76
CA PRO A 86 10.81 14.01 0.53
C PRO A 86 9.86 14.83 1.40
N SER A 87 10.13 16.13 1.54
CA SER A 87 9.13 17.08 2.04
C SER A 87 7.94 17.17 1.10
N CYS A 88 6.77 17.62 1.61
CA CYS A 88 5.59 17.84 0.76
C CYS A 88 5.89 18.81 -0.39
N GLN A 89 6.67 19.87 -0.13
CA GLN A 89 7.05 20.84 -1.14
C GLN A 89 7.89 20.20 -2.25
N GLU A 90 8.90 19.41 -1.89
CA GLU A 90 9.74 18.69 -2.87
C GLU A 90 8.93 17.69 -3.69
N MET A 91 8.03 16.94 -3.04
CA MET A 91 7.19 15.98 -3.74
C MET A 91 6.31 16.66 -4.79
N VAL A 92 5.63 17.75 -4.43
CA VAL A 92 4.80 18.53 -5.37
C VAL A 92 5.65 19.13 -6.49
N SER A 93 6.81 19.72 -6.16
CA SER A 93 7.71 20.29 -7.17
C SER A 93 8.22 19.25 -8.15
N ARG A 94 8.59 18.05 -7.68
CA ARG A 94 8.99 16.92 -8.55
C ARG A 94 7.84 16.48 -9.46
N LEU A 95 6.63 16.31 -8.93
CA LEU A 95 5.45 15.93 -9.74
C LEU A 95 5.17 16.91 -10.87
N VAL A 96 5.19 18.21 -10.59
CA VAL A 96 4.98 19.26 -11.61
C VAL A 96 6.10 19.24 -12.65
N SER A 97 7.36 19.26 -12.20
CA SER A 97 8.51 19.25 -13.11
C SER A 97 8.55 18.00 -14.01
N ASP A 98 8.21 16.84 -13.47
CA ASP A 98 8.20 15.62 -14.27
C ASP A 98 7.03 15.59 -15.26
N ALA A 99 5.87 16.16 -14.90
CA ALA A 99 4.76 16.34 -15.82
C ALA A 99 5.14 17.30 -16.98
N GLU A 100 5.77 18.43 -16.69
CA GLU A 100 6.27 19.38 -17.70
C GLU A 100 7.26 18.72 -18.64
N LYS A 101 8.26 17.99 -18.13
CA LYS A 101 9.22 17.24 -18.95
C LYS A 101 8.55 16.21 -19.89
N ILE A 102 7.52 15.53 -19.41
CA ILE A 102 6.77 14.56 -20.23
C ILE A 102 6.01 15.30 -21.35
N ILE A 103 5.37 16.44 -21.04
CA ILE A 103 4.63 17.25 -22.01
C ILE A 103 5.58 17.80 -23.06
N ASP A 104 6.66 18.45 -22.65
CA ASP A 104 7.58 19.16 -23.54
C ASP A 104 8.48 18.20 -24.36
N GLY A 105 8.84 17.06 -23.80
CA GLY A 105 9.70 16.09 -24.46
C GLY A 105 8.91 14.99 -25.18
N ARG A 106 8.26 14.13 -24.42
CA ARG A 106 7.66 12.90 -24.95
C ARG A 106 6.47 13.14 -25.85
N LEU A 107 5.59 14.10 -25.51
CA LEU A 107 4.41 14.36 -26.35
C LEU A 107 4.78 15.11 -27.63
N GLN A 108 5.82 15.94 -27.65
CA GLN A 108 6.30 16.57 -28.88
C GLN A 108 6.90 15.54 -29.85
N SER A 109 7.57 14.51 -29.36
CA SER A 109 8.15 13.46 -30.21
C SER A 109 7.09 12.59 -30.90
N VAL A 110 5.84 12.62 -30.45
CA VAL A 110 4.71 11.86 -31.04
C VAL A 110 3.95 12.69 -32.09
N LYS A 111 4.19 14.00 -32.16
CA LYS A 111 3.65 14.84 -33.22
C LYS A 111 4.50 14.64 -34.47
N ALA A 112 4.03 13.76 -35.39
CA ALA A 112 4.57 13.63 -36.73
C ALA A 112 4.13 14.83 -37.60
#